data_8521e7fc05d02363c8b28af666b4c91b
#
_entry.id   8521e7fc05d02363c8b28af666b4c91b
#
_cell.length_a   1.000
_cell.length_b   1.000
_cell.length_c   1.000
_cell.angle_alpha   90.00
_cell.angle_beta   90.00
_cell.angle_gamma   90.00
#
_symmetry.space_group_name_H-M   'P 1'
#
loop_
_entity.id
_entity.type
_entity.pdbx_description
1 polymer ?
#
loop_
_entity_poly.entity_id
_entity_poly.type
_entity_poly.pdbx_seq_one_letter_code
_entity_poly.pdbx_strand_id
1 'polypeptide(L)'
;IAPGVFRKEYAFEKWPDFDKEMFDRIYNDESQEREFTHKIYGYDINRNAVDIATRNVKAAGLSKEIEIAQQDFHKFTQPAEKSIIITNPPYGERISTPDLLGLYRTIGERLKHQFLDNDAWVLSYREECFDQIGLKPSIKIPLYNGSLECEFRKYQIFSGKYKELRAEGKEIKTDEERRQMAEKRRFKMHREFKR
;
A
#
# COMPACT_ATOMS: atom_id res chain seq x y z
N ILE A 1 -16.89 -7.48 2.65
CA ILE A 1 -17.57 -7.93 1.41
C ILE A 1 -16.52 -8.55 0.51
N ALA A 2 -16.72 -9.82 0.14
CA ALA A 2 -15.78 -10.54 -0.73
C ALA A 2 -15.73 -9.88 -2.13
N PRO A 3 -14.54 -9.81 -2.76
CA PRO A 3 -14.42 -9.30 -4.11
C PRO A 3 -15.30 -10.11 -5.08
N GLY A 4 -16.11 -9.40 -5.85
CA GLY A 4 -16.96 -10.02 -6.86
C GLY A 4 -18.31 -10.52 -6.36
N VAL A 5 -18.68 -10.32 -5.10
CA VAL A 5 -20.00 -10.72 -4.56
C VAL A 5 -21.19 -10.21 -5.37
N PHE A 6 -21.02 -9.10 -6.09
CA PHE A 6 -22.03 -8.53 -6.98
C PHE A 6 -21.97 -9.04 -8.43
N ARG A 7 -21.09 -9.97 -8.74
CA ARG A 7 -21.08 -10.62 -10.06
C ARG A 7 -22.21 -11.62 -10.17
N LYS A 8 -22.88 -11.62 -11.32
CA LYS A 8 -23.95 -12.56 -11.61
C LYS A 8 -23.42 -13.97 -11.95
N GLU A 9 -22.24 -14.04 -12.56
CA GLU A 9 -21.57 -15.29 -12.94
C GLU A 9 -20.06 -15.07 -13.04
N TYR A 10 -19.31 -16.15 -12.90
CA TYR A 10 -17.87 -16.19 -13.10
C TYR A 10 -17.53 -17.01 -14.35
N ALA A 11 -16.48 -16.62 -15.07
CA ALA A 11 -16.07 -17.31 -16.29
C ALA A 11 -15.71 -18.78 -16.05
N PHE A 12 -15.13 -19.10 -14.90
CA PHE A 12 -14.74 -20.48 -14.54
C PHE A 12 -15.92 -21.41 -14.26
N GLU A 13 -17.12 -20.89 -14.01
CA GLU A 13 -18.34 -21.72 -13.88
C GLU A 13 -18.68 -22.46 -15.17
N LYS A 14 -18.11 -22.03 -16.30
CA LYS A 14 -18.27 -22.65 -17.62
C LYS A 14 -17.18 -23.67 -17.94
N TRP A 15 -16.24 -23.90 -17.04
CA TRP A 15 -15.18 -24.88 -17.24
C TRP A 15 -15.73 -26.32 -17.08
N PRO A 16 -15.21 -27.30 -17.88
CA PRO A 16 -15.71 -28.68 -17.83
C PRO A 16 -15.53 -29.38 -16.49
N ASP A 17 -14.55 -28.93 -15.69
CA ASP A 17 -14.18 -29.46 -14.38
C ASP A 17 -14.65 -28.56 -13.22
N PHE A 18 -15.62 -27.68 -13.47
CA PHE A 18 -16.17 -26.80 -12.44
C PHE A 18 -16.91 -27.60 -11.36
N ASP A 19 -16.42 -27.50 -10.12
CA ASP A 19 -17.03 -28.11 -8.93
C ASP A 19 -17.95 -27.09 -8.23
N LYS A 20 -19.24 -27.22 -8.51
CA LYS A 20 -20.25 -26.32 -7.93
C LYS A 20 -20.35 -26.45 -6.42
N GLU A 21 -20.24 -27.65 -5.85
CA GLU A 21 -20.36 -27.84 -4.39
C GLU A 21 -19.18 -27.20 -3.66
N MET A 22 -17.97 -27.36 -4.19
CA MET A 22 -16.77 -26.70 -3.66
C MET A 22 -16.92 -25.18 -3.76
N PHE A 23 -17.38 -24.67 -4.90
CA PHE A 23 -17.60 -23.23 -5.10
C PHE A 23 -18.62 -22.69 -4.08
N ASP A 24 -19.80 -23.30 -3.96
CA ASP A 24 -20.85 -22.86 -3.04
C ASP A 24 -20.36 -22.86 -1.58
N ARG A 25 -19.57 -23.87 -1.19
CA ARG A 25 -18.96 -23.93 0.15
C ARG A 25 -17.98 -22.80 0.41
N ILE A 26 -17.10 -22.48 -0.56
CA ILE A 26 -16.12 -21.39 -0.41
C ILE A 26 -16.81 -20.04 -0.49
N TYR A 27 -17.76 -19.88 -1.41
CA TYR A 27 -18.46 -18.63 -1.64
C TYR A 27 -19.33 -18.20 -0.44
N ASN A 28 -19.91 -19.16 0.26
CA ASN A 28 -20.76 -18.92 1.43
C ASN A 28 -20.02 -19.06 2.76
N ASP A 29 -18.69 -19.23 2.76
CA ASP A 29 -17.90 -19.31 3.99
C ASP A 29 -17.69 -17.93 4.60
N GLU A 30 -18.44 -17.63 5.65
CA GLU A 30 -18.35 -16.41 6.45
C GLU A 30 -17.45 -16.57 7.69
N SER A 31 -16.79 -17.72 7.87
CA SER A 31 -16.01 -18.05 9.09
C SER A 31 -14.84 -17.09 9.35
N GLN A 32 -14.34 -16.41 8.33
CA GLN A 32 -13.24 -15.43 8.42
C GLN A 32 -13.73 -13.97 8.40
N GLU A 33 -15.04 -13.74 8.35
CA GLU A 33 -15.57 -12.38 8.38
C GLU A 33 -15.31 -11.74 9.74
N ARG A 34 -14.93 -10.46 9.69
CA ARG A 34 -14.67 -9.64 10.88
C ARG A 34 -15.28 -8.27 10.68
N GLU A 35 -15.71 -7.67 11.77
CA GLU A 35 -16.14 -6.29 11.78
C GLU A 35 -14.96 -5.37 11.38
N PHE A 36 -15.18 -4.50 10.42
CA PHE A 36 -14.20 -3.49 10.01
C PHE A 36 -14.42 -2.22 10.82
N THR A 37 -13.55 -1.98 11.80
CA THR A 37 -13.65 -0.86 12.75
C THR A 37 -12.90 0.39 12.31
N HIS A 38 -12.23 0.35 11.16
CA HIS A 38 -11.45 1.48 10.64
C HIS A 38 -12.22 2.23 9.56
N LYS A 39 -11.70 3.39 9.15
CA LYS A 39 -12.21 4.15 8.02
C LYS A 39 -11.18 4.22 6.90
N ILE A 40 -11.65 4.11 5.67
CA ILE A 40 -10.83 4.27 4.47
C ILE A 40 -11.14 5.62 3.85
N TYR A 41 -10.10 6.39 3.55
CA TYR A 41 -10.19 7.67 2.87
C TYR A 41 -9.53 7.55 1.51
N GLY A 42 -10.27 7.82 0.44
CA GLY A 42 -9.76 7.80 -0.94
C GLY A 42 -9.79 9.19 -1.55
N TYR A 43 -8.68 9.57 -2.17
CA TYR A 43 -8.54 10.90 -2.76
C TYR A 43 -7.96 10.80 -4.17
N ASP A 44 -8.49 11.63 -5.06
CA ASP A 44 -7.96 11.85 -6.40
C ASP A 44 -8.11 13.32 -6.78
N ILE A 45 -7.19 13.84 -7.59
CA ILE A 45 -7.29 15.20 -8.12
C ILE A 45 -8.33 15.28 -9.25
N ASN A 46 -8.58 14.16 -9.93
CA ASN A 46 -9.51 14.07 -11.06
C ASN A 46 -10.95 13.87 -10.57
N ARG A 47 -11.79 14.85 -10.82
CA ARG A 47 -13.21 14.80 -10.45
C ARG A 47 -13.94 13.58 -10.99
N ASN A 48 -13.69 13.20 -12.23
CA ASN A 48 -14.35 12.02 -12.83
C ASN A 48 -13.93 10.72 -12.12
N ALA A 49 -12.68 10.57 -11.72
CA ALA A 49 -12.21 9.42 -10.94
C ALA A 49 -12.92 9.36 -9.58
N VAL A 50 -13.04 10.50 -8.90
CA VAL A 50 -13.79 10.64 -7.64
C VAL A 50 -15.26 10.24 -7.79
N ASP A 51 -15.94 10.71 -8.84
CA ASP A 51 -17.35 10.40 -9.10
C ASP A 51 -17.56 8.92 -9.41
N ILE A 52 -16.63 8.28 -10.15
CA ILE A 52 -16.66 6.84 -10.43
C ILE A 52 -16.43 6.05 -9.12
N ALA A 53 -15.40 6.40 -8.35
CA ALA A 53 -15.08 5.74 -7.08
C ALA A 53 -16.25 5.85 -6.09
N THR A 54 -16.86 7.02 -5.96
CA THR A 54 -18.03 7.25 -5.09
C THR A 54 -19.21 6.36 -5.48
N ARG A 55 -19.50 6.24 -6.78
CA ARG A 55 -20.55 5.34 -7.27
C ARG A 55 -20.25 3.88 -6.96
N ASN A 56 -19.01 3.47 -7.13
CA ASN A 56 -18.58 2.10 -6.82
C ASN A 56 -18.68 1.79 -5.33
N VAL A 57 -18.27 2.70 -4.46
CA VAL A 57 -18.42 2.59 -3.01
C VAL A 57 -19.89 2.45 -2.62
N LYS A 58 -20.77 3.29 -3.19
CA LYS A 58 -22.21 3.22 -2.95
C LYS A 58 -22.81 1.91 -3.44
N ALA A 59 -22.45 1.46 -4.65
CA ALA A 59 -22.92 0.19 -5.21
C ALA A 59 -22.46 -1.02 -4.36
N ALA A 60 -21.28 -0.93 -3.76
CA ALA A 60 -20.77 -1.94 -2.84
C ALA A 60 -21.40 -1.89 -1.42
N GLY A 61 -22.23 -0.90 -1.11
CA GLY A 61 -22.81 -0.74 0.22
C GLY A 61 -21.80 -0.29 1.29
N LEU A 62 -20.64 0.25 0.90
CA LEU A 62 -19.52 0.58 1.79
C LEU A 62 -19.41 2.08 2.12
N SER A 63 -20.49 2.84 1.97
CA SER A 63 -20.47 4.29 2.19
C SER A 63 -20.24 4.71 3.65
N LYS A 64 -20.39 3.80 4.60
CA LYS A 64 -20.07 4.05 6.01
C LYS A 64 -18.58 3.92 6.29
N GLU A 65 -17.92 2.97 5.65
CA GLU A 65 -16.52 2.60 5.86
C GLU A 65 -15.57 3.40 4.99
N ILE A 66 -16.02 3.84 3.79
CA ILE A 66 -15.17 4.47 2.77
C ILE A 66 -15.69 5.86 2.45
N GLU A 67 -14.82 6.84 2.55
CA GLU A 67 -15.05 8.23 2.16
C GLU A 67 -14.16 8.58 0.96
N ILE A 68 -14.78 9.10 -0.12
CA ILE A 68 -14.07 9.50 -1.33
C ILE A 68 -14.25 11.00 -1.53
N ALA A 69 -13.13 11.72 -1.74
CA ALA A 69 -13.16 13.16 -1.97
C ALA A 69 -12.16 13.61 -3.03
N GLN A 70 -12.45 14.73 -3.69
CA GLN A 70 -11.50 15.36 -4.59
C GLN A 70 -10.47 16.12 -3.77
N GLN A 71 -9.19 15.79 -3.93
CA GLN A 71 -8.09 16.43 -3.21
C GLN A 71 -6.80 16.42 -4.01
N ASP A 72 -6.12 17.55 -4.03
CA ASP A 72 -4.76 17.66 -4.53
C ASP A 72 -3.77 17.25 -3.44
N PHE A 73 -2.86 16.34 -3.75
CA PHE A 73 -1.85 15.87 -2.82
C PHE A 73 -0.95 16.98 -2.27
N HIS A 74 -0.74 18.05 -3.04
CA HIS A 74 0.01 19.23 -2.57
C HIS A 74 -0.64 19.92 -1.36
N LYS A 75 -1.97 19.81 -1.23
CA LYS A 75 -2.75 20.40 -0.15
C LYS A 75 -3.33 19.38 0.82
N PHE A 76 -3.12 18.10 0.54
CA PHE A 76 -3.69 17.02 1.32
C PHE A 76 -3.13 17.02 2.75
N THR A 77 -4.01 16.94 3.73
CA THR A 77 -3.69 16.81 5.14
C THR A 77 -4.18 15.48 5.68
N GLN A 78 -3.50 14.98 6.69
CA GLN A 78 -3.85 13.70 7.31
C GLN A 78 -5.26 13.73 7.90
N PRO A 79 -6.14 12.78 7.50
CA PRO A 79 -7.53 12.75 7.98
C PRO A 79 -7.67 12.15 9.38
N ALA A 80 -6.67 11.44 9.90
CA ALA A 80 -6.68 10.79 11.20
C ALA A 80 -5.25 10.74 11.79
N GLU A 81 -5.14 10.64 13.12
CA GLU A 81 -3.83 10.69 13.82
C GLU A 81 -2.86 9.58 13.43
N LYS A 82 -3.36 8.36 13.23
CA LYS A 82 -2.57 7.22 12.76
C LYS A 82 -3.23 6.61 11.53
N SER A 83 -2.48 6.56 10.45
CA SER A 83 -2.96 6.06 9.18
C SER A 83 -1.90 5.24 8.44
N ILE A 84 -2.34 4.43 7.51
CA ILE A 84 -1.50 3.85 6.48
C ILE A 84 -1.82 4.59 5.19
N ILE A 85 -0.81 5.20 4.58
CA ILE A 85 -0.93 5.89 3.31
C ILE A 85 -0.53 4.93 2.22
N ILE A 86 -1.38 4.75 1.20
CA ILE A 86 -1.08 3.93 0.03
C ILE A 86 -1.30 4.79 -1.21
N THR A 87 -0.28 4.91 -2.06
CA THR A 87 -0.38 5.70 -3.28
C THR A 87 0.29 5.02 -4.46
N ASN A 88 -0.34 5.17 -5.63
CA ASN A 88 0.18 4.77 -6.93
C ASN A 88 0.23 6.03 -7.82
N PRO A 89 1.22 6.92 -7.61
CA PRO A 89 1.33 8.15 -8.39
C PRO A 89 1.68 7.85 -9.85
N PRO A 90 1.45 8.80 -10.77
CA PRO A 90 1.93 8.67 -12.15
C PRO A 90 3.44 8.40 -12.18
N TYR A 91 3.88 7.52 -13.07
CA TYR A 91 5.29 7.24 -13.32
C TYR A 91 5.69 7.36 -14.80
N GLY A 92 4.87 8.11 -15.57
CA GLY A 92 5.20 8.58 -16.91
C GLY A 92 4.79 7.70 -18.08
N GLU A 93 4.12 6.55 -17.83
CA GLU A 93 3.69 5.65 -18.91
C GLU A 93 2.31 6.01 -19.48
N ARG A 94 1.30 6.08 -18.63
CA ARG A 94 -0.09 6.32 -19.04
C ARG A 94 -0.57 7.74 -18.79
N ILE A 95 0.02 8.40 -17.83
CA ILE A 95 -0.30 9.77 -17.43
C ILE A 95 0.99 10.56 -17.54
N SER A 96 1.09 11.44 -18.53
CA SER A 96 2.21 12.38 -18.64
C SER A 96 2.04 13.47 -17.59
N THR A 97 3.01 13.59 -16.72
CA THR A 97 3.09 14.69 -15.75
C THR A 97 4.23 15.59 -16.20
N PRO A 98 4.01 16.89 -16.42
CA PRO A 98 5.05 17.80 -16.92
C PRO A 98 6.31 17.83 -16.05
N ASP A 99 6.15 17.68 -14.73
CA ASP A 99 7.24 17.57 -13.76
C ASP A 99 7.05 16.30 -12.91
N LEU A 100 7.39 15.17 -13.47
CA LEU A 100 7.27 13.88 -12.78
C LEU A 100 8.17 13.79 -11.53
N LEU A 101 9.41 14.22 -11.66
CA LEU A 101 10.37 14.19 -10.55
C LEU A 101 9.99 15.19 -9.44
N GLY A 102 9.45 16.35 -9.80
CA GLY A 102 8.90 17.31 -8.85
C GLY A 102 7.71 16.77 -8.08
N LEU A 103 6.84 15.98 -8.72
CA LEU A 103 5.74 15.30 -8.02
C LEU A 103 6.27 14.36 -6.93
N TYR A 104 7.27 13.51 -7.23
CA TYR A 104 7.82 12.58 -6.24
C TYR A 104 8.59 13.30 -5.13
N ARG A 105 9.26 14.43 -5.45
CA ARG A 105 9.86 15.29 -4.44
C ARG A 105 8.80 15.89 -3.52
N THR A 106 7.69 16.35 -4.07
CA THR A 106 6.55 16.85 -3.28
C THR A 106 5.96 15.76 -2.40
N ILE A 107 5.80 14.53 -2.91
CA ILE A 107 5.35 13.39 -2.10
C ILE A 107 6.30 13.21 -0.91
N GLY A 108 7.60 13.16 -1.15
CA GLY A 108 8.60 12.99 -0.10
C GLY A 108 8.56 14.10 0.96
N GLU A 109 8.52 15.36 0.53
CA GLU A 109 8.45 16.50 1.45
C GLU A 109 7.16 16.52 2.27
N ARG A 110 6.03 16.21 1.65
CA ARG A 110 4.77 16.14 2.38
C ARG A 110 4.74 14.99 3.37
N LEU A 111 5.23 13.81 3.00
CA LEU A 111 5.35 12.68 3.90
C LEU A 111 6.19 13.04 5.13
N LYS A 112 7.35 13.68 4.96
CA LYS A 112 8.24 14.10 6.05
C LYS A 112 7.62 15.09 7.01
N HIS A 113 6.77 16.01 6.51
CA HIS A 113 6.36 17.18 7.30
C HIS A 113 4.88 17.18 7.69
N GLN A 114 4.02 16.41 6.99
CA GLN A 114 2.58 16.44 7.19
C GLN A 114 2.00 15.09 7.64
N PHE A 115 2.79 14.00 7.56
CA PHE A 115 2.30 12.65 7.84
C PHE A 115 3.17 11.94 8.86
N LEU A 116 3.53 12.66 9.92
CA LEU A 116 4.37 12.13 10.98
C LEU A 116 3.67 10.94 11.68
N ASP A 117 4.48 9.99 12.13
CA ASP A 117 4.05 8.78 12.84
C ASP A 117 3.14 7.84 12.04
N ASN A 118 3.22 7.91 10.70
CA ASN A 118 2.50 7.05 9.77
C ASN A 118 3.43 6.15 8.96
N ASP A 119 2.85 5.11 8.37
CA ASP A 119 3.47 4.30 7.35
C ASP A 119 2.97 4.72 5.97
N ALA A 120 3.87 5.00 5.05
CA ALA A 120 3.52 5.31 3.66
C ALA A 120 4.03 4.23 2.72
N TRP A 121 3.17 3.82 1.78
CA TRP A 121 3.47 2.87 0.73
C TRP A 121 3.34 3.53 -0.63
N VAL A 122 4.39 3.47 -1.43
CA VAL A 122 4.45 4.10 -2.76
C VAL A 122 4.79 3.03 -3.80
N LEU A 123 3.97 2.94 -4.85
CA LEU A 123 4.21 2.08 -6.00
C LEU A 123 4.86 2.89 -7.11
N SER A 124 5.96 2.41 -7.69
CA SER A 124 6.57 2.92 -8.91
C SER A 124 7.46 1.85 -9.54
N TYR A 125 7.85 2.02 -10.81
CA TYR A 125 8.88 1.18 -11.43
C TYR A 125 10.20 1.95 -11.66
N ARG A 126 10.18 3.29 -11.51
CA ARG A 126 11.32 4.15 -11.82
C ARG A 126 12.12 4.48 -10.57
N GLU A 127 13.38 4.04 -10.55
CA GLU A 127 14.29 4.30 -9.41
C GLU A 127 14.50 5.80 -9.21
N GLU A 128 14.65 6.59 -10.30
CA GLU A 128 14.81 8.03 -10.23
C GLU A 128 13.62 8.76 -9.56
N CYS A 129 12.41 8.18 -9.66
CA CYS A 129 11.25 8.70 -8.94
C CYS A 129 11.36 8.44 -7.44
N PHE A 130 11.76 7.24 -7.06
CA PHE A 130 11.97 6.89 -5.64
C PHE A 130 13.09 7.72 -5.00
N ASP A 131 14.15 8.04 -5.74
CA ASP A 131 15.25 8.88 -5.26
C ASP A 131 14.77 10.28 -4.87
N GLN A 132 13.77 10.82 -5.59
CA GLN A 132 13.19 12.13 -5.27
C GLN A 132 12.39 12.18 -3.95
N ILE A 133 11.89 11.03 -3.48
CA ILE A 133 11.17 10.95 -2.19
C ILE A 133 12.12 11.33 -1.03
N GLY A 134 13.41 11.00 -1.15
CA GLY A 134 14.43 11.37 -0.18
C GLY A 134 14.21 10.76 1.21
N LEU A 135 13.56 9.60 1.28
CA LEU A 135 13.36 8.77 2.47
C LEU A 135 13.95 7.37 2.23
N LYS A 136 14.50 6.76 3.28
CA LYS A 136 14.98 5.38 3.21
C LYS A 136 13.79 4.41 3.33
N PRO A 137 13.52 3.53 2.34
CA PRO A 137 12.47 2.54 2.47
C PRO A 137 12.83 1.49 3.53
N SER A 138 11.86 1.07 4.31
CA SER A 138 12.00 -0.02 5.28
C SER A 138 11.67 -1.38 4.68
N ILE A 139 10.81 -1.41 3.64
CA ILE A 139 10.39 -2.61 2.91
C ILE A 139 10.36 -2.30 1.43
N LYS A 140 10.77 -3.26 0.60
CA LYS A 140 10.63 -3.25 -0.85
C LYS A 140 9.97 -4.56 -1.28
N ILE A 141 8.88 -4.47 -2.00
CA ILE A 141 8.15 -5.63 -2.53
C ILE A 141 8.09 -5.50 -4.05
N PRO A 142 8.69 -6.44 -4.81
CA PRO A 142 8.53 -6.46 -6.25
C PRO A 142 7.10 -6.83 -6.63
N LEU A 143 6.50 -6.08 -7.53
CA LEU A 143 5.15 -6.29 -8.05
C LEU A 143 5.13 -6.07 -9.56
N TYR A 144 4.15 -6.66 -10.23
CA TYR A 144 3.92 -6.40 -11.65
C TYR A 144 2.65 -5.58 -11.84
N ASN A 145 2.75 -4.50 -12.61
CA ASN A 145 1.60 -3.74 -13.10
C ASN A 145 1.47 -3.95 -14.62
N GLY A 146 0.72 -4.97 -15.01
CA GLY A 146 0.75 -5.50 -16.37
C GLY A 146 2.12 -6.13 -16.67
N SER A 147 2.82 -5.61 -17.70
CA SER A 147 4.18 -6.04 -18.06
C SER A 147 5.29 -5.27 -17.34
N LEU A 148 4.95 -4.23 -16.58
CA LEU A 148 5.93 -3.39 -15.87
C LEU A 148 6.30 -4.04 -14.55
N GLU A 149 7.59 -4.27 -14.35
CA GLU A 149 8.16 -4.65 -13.06
C GLU A 149 8.25 -3.40 -12.18
N CYS A 150 7.47 -3.38 -11.12
CA CYS A 150 7.38 -2.27 -10.17
C CYS A 150 7.93 -2.66 -8.81
N GLU A 151 8.21 -1.67 -7.99
CA GLU A 151 8.46 -1.85 -6.56
C GLU A 151 7.38 -1.14 -5.75
N PHE A 152 6.89 -1.81 -4.71
CA PHE A 152 6.02 -1.24 -3.69
C PHE A 152 6.86 -1.00 -2.44
N ARG A 153 7.20 0.27 -2.17
CA ARG A 153 8.14 0.66 -1.12
C ARG A 153 7.40 1.21 0.09
N LYS A 154 7.74 0.68 1.27
CA LYS A 154 7.27 1.19 2.56
C LYS A 154 8.24 2.21 3.12
N TYR A 155 7.73 3.34 3.55
CA TYR A 155 8.44 4.36 4.30
C TYR A 155 7.79 4.52 5.67
N GLN A 156 8.57 4.40 6.73
CA GLN A 156 8.14 4.72 8.09
C GLN A 156 8.44 6.18 8.34
N ILE A 157 7.42 6.97 8.60
CA ILE A 157 7.53 8.40 8.86
C ILE A 157 7.53 8.59 10.38
N PHE A 158 8.49 9.30 10.91
CA PHE A 158 8.59 9.58 12.34
C PHE A 158 9.02 11.03 12.58
N SER A 159 8.66 11.58 13.72
CA SER A 159 9.12 12.88 14.18
C SER A 159 10.57 12.80 14.65
N GLY A 160 11.48 13.60 14.09
CA GLY A 160 12.88 13.66 14.48
C GLY A 160 13.85 13.18 13.40
N LYS A 161 15.14 13.25 13.72
CA LYS A 161 16.20 12.81 12.80
C LYS A 161 16.48 11.33 12.96
N TYR A 162 16.78 10.64 11.88
CA TYR A 162 17.17 9.21 11.88
C TYR A 162 18.27 8.89 12.89
N LYS A 163 19.20 9.83 13.15
CA LYS A 163 20.24 9.68 14.15
C LYS A 163 19.68 9.59 15.60
N GLU A 164 18.62 10.32 15.89
CA GLU A 164 17.98 10.35 17.22
C GLU A 164 17.22 9.04 17.46
N LEU A 165 16.49 8.57 16.44
CA LEU A 165 15.81 7.28 16.48
C LEU A 165 16.77 6.12 16.71
N ARG A 166 17.95 6.18 16.08
CA ARG A 166 19.00 5.18 16.24
C ARG A 166 19.64 5.21 17.62
N ALA A 167 19.79 6.39 18.20
CA ALA A 167 20.28 6.56 19.56
C ALA A 167 19.31 5.99 20.62
N GLU A 168 17.99 6.01 20.33
CA GLU A 168 16.94 5.40 21.14
C GLU A 168 16.79 3.88 20.93
N GLY A 169 17.66 3.25 20.13
CA GLY A 169 17.59 1.83 19.82
C GLY A 169 16.50 1.44 18.81
N LYS A 170 15.82 2.41 18.22
CA LYS A 170 14.82 2.20 17.17
C LYS A 170 15.49 2.31 15.82
N GLU A 171 15.74 1.19 15.15
CA GLU A 171 16.29 1.16 13.78
C GLU A 171 15.21 0.81 12.78
N ILE A 172 15.11 1.63 11.71
CA ILE A 172 14.40 1.25 10.49
C ILE A 172 15.31 0.31 9.72
N LYS A 173 15.02 -1.00 9.78
CA LYS A 173 15.78 -2.02 9.07
C LYS A 173 15.09 -2.31 7.74
N THR A 174 15.85 -2.32 6.66
CA THR A 174 15.36 -2.81 5.37
C THR A 174 15.07 -4.31 5.45
N ASP A 175 14.25 -4.85 4.54
CA ASP A 175 14.00 -6.29 4.49
C ASP A 175 15.27 -7.11 4.28
N GLU A 176 16.22 -6.55 3.54
CA GLU A 176 17.52 -7.16 3.31
C GLU A 176 18.32 -7.24 4.62
N GLU A 177 18.37 -6.17 5.41
CA GLU A 177 18.99 -6.17 6.73
C GLU A 177 18.26 -7.13 7.70
N ARG A 178 16.93 -7.24 7.62
CA ARG A 178 16.13 -8.19 8.40
C ARG A 178 16.44 -9.65 8.01
N ARG A 179 16.52 -9.95 6.71
CA ARG A 179 16.88 -11.28 6.19
C ARG A 179 18.29 -11.67 6.63
N GLN A 180 19.27 -10.79 6.47
CA GLN A 180 20.66 -11.02 6.90
C GLN A 180 20.74 -11.24 8.42
N MET A 181 19.97 -10.52 9.22
CA MET A 181 19.91 -10.74 10.67
C MET A 181 19.25 -12.08 11.02
N ALA A 182 18.17 -12.46 10.33
CA ALA A 182 17.52 -13.74 10.54
C ALA A 182 18.44 -14.90 10.17
N GLU A 183 19.19 -14.77 9.10
CA GLU A 183 20.19 -15.75 8.66
C GLU A 183 21.36 -15.88 9.66
N LYS A 184 21.89 -14.75 10.14
CA LYS A 184 22.90 -14.72 11.21
C LYS A 184 22.40 -15.36 12.52
N ARG A 185 21.14 -15.12 12.90
CA ARG A 185 20.51 -15.77 14.07
C ARG A 185 20.35 -17.28 13.88
N ARG A 186 19.93 -17.74 12.69
CA ARG A 186 19.87 -19.17 12.35
C ARG A 186 21.24 -19.84 12.43
N PHE A 187 22.28 -19.22 11.89
CA PHE A 187 23.65 -19.71 11.96
C PHE A 187 24.17 -19.79 13.41
N LYS A 188 23.88 -18.80 14.23
CA LYS A 188 24.28 -18.78 15.65
C LYS A 188 23.58 -19.88 16.43
N MET A 189 22.28 -20.06 16.28
CA MET A 189 21.52 -21.16 16.91
C MET A 189 22.05 -22.54 16.49
N HIS A 190 22.38 -22.73 15.20
CA HIS A 190 22.93 -24.01 14.73
C HIS A 190 24.32 -24.34 15.32
N ARG A 191 25.14 -23.33 15.64
CA ARG A 191 26.42 -23.52 16.33
C ARG A 191 26.27 -23.81 17.82
N GLU A 192 25.26 -23.28 18.47
CA GLU A 192 25.00 -23.52 19.89
C GLU A 192 24.38 -24.92 20.14
N PHE A 193 23.65 -25.47 19.15
CA PHE A 193 23.10 -26.84 19.22
C PHE A 193 24.12 -27.95 18.86
N LYS A 194 25.34 -27.60 18.33
CA LYS A 194 26.38 -28.55 17.99
C LYS A 194 27.53 -28.59 19.01
N ARG A 195 27.39 -27.92 20.14
CA ARG A 195 28.25 -27.98 21.31
C ARG A 195 27.55 -28.74 22.43
#